data_8492226aec337742bbaeab181cd71429
#
_entry.id   8492226aec337742bbaeab181cd71429
#
_cell.length_a   1.000
_cell.length_b   1.000
_cell.length_c   1.000
_cell.angle_alpha   90.00
_cell.angle_beta   90.00
_cell.angle_gamma   90.00
#
_symmetry.space_group_name_H-M   'P 1'
#
loop_
_entity.id
_entity.type
_entity.pdbx_description
1 polymer ?
#
loop_
_entity_poly.entity_id
_entity_poly.type
_entity_poly.pdbx_seq_one_letter_code
_entity_poly.pdbx_strand_id
1 'polypeptide(L)'
;MFAPDRLAPDQTSVNSMASVRLCSSRSCGPRNMPADFQQIGLIGFGAFGRLIARHAPAGVRLLAYDAASDAGELSPPASCRLSRVSLAEAASCPLVVLAAPVTATAAICRQIAPWLRPGTLVVDVGSVKVQPVADMIANLPADVEIAGLHPLFGPQSAADGLAGLRLVVCPTRGRKAFRLAALLKAGFGLETQFATPEDHDREMAMVQGVTHMVARLVASLDERPTRMATRSYALLMQAVDMVRRDNPAVFDAIALRNPFVAGVQEQFFEAAGALRRDLAARRAAMTDVEPQPCAAAF
;
A
#
# COMPACT_ATOMS: atom_id res chain seq x y z
N MET A 1 -30.08 9.87 35.88
CA MET A 1 -31.02 10.69 35.09
C MET A 1 -30.20 11.50 34.08
N PHE A 2 -29.76 10.87 33.00
CA PHE A 2 -29.10 11.51 31.88
C PHE A 2 -29.67 10.90 30.60
N ALA A 3 -30.34 11.72 29.82
CA ALA A 3 -30.91 11.34 28.54
C ALA A 3 -29.81 11.32 27.46
N PRO A 4 -29.83 10.35 26.51
CA PRO A 4 -28.98 10.42 25.34
C PRO A 4 -29.65 11.19 24.23
N ASP A 5 -28.99 12.24 23.76
CA ASP A 5 -29.33 12.98 22.56
C ASP A 5 -29.15 12.10 21.31
N ARG A 6 -30.23 11.98 20.54
CA ARG A 6 -30.25 11.24 19.28
C ARG A 6 -29.87 12.19 18.16
N LEU A 7 -28.72 11.95 17.53
CA LEU A 7 -28.46 12.41 16.17
C LEU A 7 -28.61 11.23 15.21
N ALA A 8 -29.72 11.23 14.48
CA ALA A 8 -29.96 10.31 13.37
C ALA A 8 -29.12 10.75 12.16
N PRO A 9 -28.44 9.83 11.44
CA PRO A 9 -27.83 10.19 10.17
C PRO A 9 -28.89 10.24 9.05
N ASP A 10 -28.81 11.30 8.28
CA ASP A 10 -29.59 11.59 7.08
C ASP A 10 -29.39 10.48 6.02
N GLN A 11 -30.51 9.80 5.68
CA GLN A 11 -30.56 8.71 4.69
C GLN A 11 -30.93 9.24 3.29
N THR A 12 -30.24 10.27 2.78
CA THR A 12 -30.53 10.73 1.40
C THR A 12 -29.23 10.95 0.62
N SER A 13 -28.52 9.88 0.24
CA SER A 13 -27.65 9.89 -0.94
C SER A 13 -27.10 8.49 -1.33
N VAL A 14 -28.01 7.53 -1.49
CA VAL A 14 -27.64 6.25 -2.14
C VAL A 14 -28.56 6.07 -3.34
N ASN A 15 -28.30 6.80 -4.40
CA ASN A 15 -28.68 6.41 -5.78
C ASN A 15 -28.17 7.48 -6.76
N SER A 16 -26.92 7.41 -7.16
CA SER A 16 -26.45 7.92 -8.46
C SER A 16 -25.20 7.11 -8.88
N MET A 17 -25.45 5.87 -9.28
CA MET A 17 -24.52 5.21 -10.19
C MET A 17 -24.70 5.85 -11.57
N ALA A 18 -24.15 7.06 -11.72
CA ALA A 18 -23.94 7.63 -13.04
C ALA A 18 -22.89 6.77 -13.75
N SER A 19 -23.28 6.20 -14.87
CA SER A 19 -22.48 5.48 -15.82
C SER A 19 -21.17 6.23 -16.11
N VAL A 20 -20.07 5.80 -15.47
CA VAL A 20 -18.73 6.18 -15.87
C VAL A 20 -18.49 5.54 -17.23
N ARG A 21 -18.56 6.34 -18.29
CA ARG A 21 -18.15 5.93 -19.63
C ARG A 21 -16.72 5.44 -19.54
N LEU A 22 -16.52 4.17 -19.82
CA LEU A 22 -15.20 3.56 -20.04
C LEU A 22 -14.47 4.38 -21.10
N CYS A 23 -13.48 5.16 -20.66
CA CYS A 23 -12.54 5.81 -21.55
C CYS A 23 -11.60 4.73 -22.05
N SER A 24 -11.85 4.25 -23.26
CA SER A 24 -11.01 3.31 -23.97
C SER A 24 -9.57 3.82 -24.07
N SER A 25 -8.62 3.04 -23.55
CA SER A 25 -7.20 2.95 -23.89
C SER A 25 -6.55 4.23 -24.47
N ARG A 26 -6.29 5.23 -23.61
CA ARG A 26 -5.26 6.25 -23.88
C ARG A 26 -4.44 6.38 -22.59
N SER A 27 -3.10 6.38 -22.73
CA SER A 27 -2.14 6.63 -21.66
C SER A 27 -2.58 7.87 -20.85
N CYS A 28 -3.19 7.65 -19.68
CA CYS A 28 -3.70 8.71 -18.83
C CYS A 28 -2.54 9.19 -17.94
N GLY A 29 -1.71 10.06 -18.47
CA GLY A 29 -0.63 10.73 -17.74
C GLY A 29 -0.51 12.18 -18.20
N PRO A 30 0.19 13.06 -17.46
CA PRO A 30 0.38 14.45 -17.83
C PRO A 30 1.08 14.50 -19.18
N ARG A 31 0.53 15.28 -20.14
CA ARG A 31 1.06 15.38 -21.50
C ARG A 31 2.45 16.03 -21.55
N ASN A 32 2.83 16.83 -20.54
CA ASN A 32 4.14 17.43 -20.39
C ASN A 32 4.62 17.29 -18.96
N MET A 33 5.58 16.40 -18.74
CA MET A 33 6.29 16.31 -17.46
C MET A 33 7.34 17.41 -17.38
N PRO A 34 7.45 18.13 -16.23
CA PRO A 34 8.57 19.05 -15.99
C PRO A 34 9.92 18.34 -16.16
N ALA A 35 10.95 19.07 -16.57
CA ALA A 35 12.28 18.51 -16.85
C ALA A 35 12.82 17.65 -15.68
N ASP A 36 12.57 18.07 -14.44
CA ASP A 36 12.96 17.34 -13.21
C ASP A 36 12.34 15.94 -13.09
N PHE A 37 11.27 15.63 -13.83
CA PHE A 37 10.54 14.38 -13.77
C PHE A 37 10.44 13.64 -15.11
N GLN A 38 11.15 14.12 -16.15
CA GLN A 38 11.19 13.46 -17.47
C GLN A 38 12.12 12.24 -17.48
N GLN A 39 13.07 12.18 -16.55
CA GLN A 39 14.00 11.07 -16.41
C GLN A 39 13.95 10.55 -14.99
N ILE A 40 13.59 9.28 -14.83
CA ILE A 40 13.36 8.63 -13.53
C ILE A 40 14.28 7.42 -13.45
N GLY A 41 15.11 7.40 -12.41
CA GLY A 41 15.85 6.21 -12.00
C GLY A 41 14.95 5.33 -11.14
N LEU A 42 14.74 4.10 -11.55
CA LEU A 42 13.92 3.13 -10.83
C LEU A 42 14.82 2.01 -10.29
N ILE A 43 14.98 1.95 -8.97
CA ILE A 43 15.81 0.96 -8.29
C ILE A 43 14.91 -0.08 -7.65
N GLY A 44 14.91 -1.30 -8.20
CA GLY A 44 13.97 -2.37 -7.95
C GLY A 44 12.92 -2.47 -9.07
N PHE A 45 12.92 -3.61 -9.78
CA PHE A 45 12.01 -3.88 -10.88
C PHE A 45 11.13 -5.11 -10.61
N GLY A 46 10.72 -5.28 -9.33
CA GLY A 46 9.73 -6.24 -8.89
C GLY A 46 8.29 -5.87 -9.33
N ALA A 47 7.29 -6.40 -8.66
CA ALA A 47 5.88 -6.19 -9.00
C ALA A 47 5.50 -4.69 -9.03
N PHE A 48 5.96 -3.91 -8.04
CA PHE A 48 5.65 -2.48 -7.96
C PHE A 48 6.46 -1.65 -8.97
N GLY A 49 7.74 -1.96 -9.19
CA GLY A 49 8.54 -1.32 -10.24
C GLY A 49 7.93 -1.50 -11.63
N ARG A 50 7.41 -2.69 -11.93
CA ARG A 50 6.66 -2.97 -13.17
C ARG A 50 5.33 -2.20 -13.24
N LEU A 51 4.65 -2.01 -12.10
CA LEU A 51 3.46 -1.17 -12.04
C LEU A 51 3.77 0.29 -12.41
N ILE A 52 4.86 0.86 -11.85
CA ILE A 52 5.33 2.20 -12.23
C ILE A 52 5.62 2.27 -13.73
N ALA A 53 6.33 1.28 -14.28
CA ALA A 53 6.65 1.26 -15.70
C ALA A 53 5.40 1.17 -16.59
N ARG A 54 4.39 0.39 -16.18
CA ARG A 54 3.11 0.24 -16.91
C ARG A 54 2.36 1.57 -17.01
N HIS A 55 2.41 2.39 -15.99
CA HIS A 55 1.68 3.66 -15.92
C HIS A 55 2.55 4.88 -16.24
N ALA A 56 3.82 4.69 -16.60
CA ALA A 56 4.69 5.81 -16.92
C ALA A 56 4.17 6.59 -18.14
N PRO A 57 4.12 7.95 -18.05
CA PRO A 57 3.60 8.77 -19.13
C PRO A 57 4.46 8.70 -20.41
N ALA A 58 3.83 8.94 -21.55
CA ALA A 58 4.55 9.13 -22.81
C ALA A 58 5.58 10.27 -22.68
N GLY A 59 6.81 10.01 -23.13
CA GLY A 59 7.91 10.98 -23.04
C GLY A 59 8.75 10.91 -21.77
N VAL A 60 8.33 10.15 -20.73
CA VAL A 60 9.19 9.84 -19.58
C VAL A 60 10.17 8.73 -19.95
N ARG A 61 11.43 8.89 -19.55
CA ARG A 61 12.46 7.87 -19.65
C ARG A 61 12.62 7.21 -18.28
N LEU A 62 12.35 5.91 -18.20
CA LEU A 62 12.62 5.10 -17.03
C LEU A 62 13.95 4.37 -17.19
N LEU A 63 14.89 4.66 -16.32
CA LEU A 63 16.18 3.98 -16.22
C LEU A 63 16.10 2.99 -15.05
N ALA A 64 15.81 1.73 -15.36
CA ALA A 64 15.57 0.71 -14.34
C ALA A 64 16.82 -0.10 -14.04
N TYR A 65 17.11 -0.25 -12.74
CA TYR A 65 18.12 -1.15 -12.21
C TYR A 65 17.44 -2.15 -11.25
N ASP A 66 17.80 -3.42 -11.38
CA ASP A 66 17.46 -4.45 -10.42
C ASP A 66 18.68 -5.34 -10.16
N ALA A 67 18.92 -5.65 -8.89
CA ALA A 67 20.07 -6.49 -8.49
C ALA A 67 19.89 -7.96 -8.89
N ALA A 68 18.64 -8.44 -9.03
CA ALA A 68 18.34 -9.76 -9.58
C ALA A 68 18.52 -9.72 -11.10
N SER A 69 19.48 -10.47 -11.63
CA SER A 69 19.78 -10.53 -13.07
C SER A 69 18.64 -11.08 -13.93
N ASP A 70 17.72 -11.84 -13.31
CA ASP A 70 16.56 -12.49 -13.94
C ASP A 70 15.26 -11.68 -13.91
N ALA A 71 15.36 -10.37 -13.68
CA ALA A 71 14.22 -9.47 -13.87
C ALA A 71 13.79 -9.56 -15.33
N GLY A 72 12.88 -10.49 -15.63
CA GLY A 72 12.46 -10.96 -16.95
C GLY A 72 12.32 -9.88 -18.01
N GLU A 73 12.08 -10.30 -19.24
CA GLU A 73 11.99 -9.43 -20.41
C GLU A 73 11.24 -8.13 -20.10
N LEU A 74 11.93 -6.99 -20.23
CA LEU A 74 11.34 -5.66 -20.09
C LEU A 74 10.38 -5.48 -21.26
N SER A 75 9.11 -5.84 -21.05
CA SER A 75 8.06 -5.49 -22.03
C SER A 75 7.44 -4.16 -21.62
N PRO A 76 7.99 -3.02 -22.06
CA PRO A 76 7.42 -1.72 -21.73
C PRO A 76 6.09 -1.54 -22.47
N PRO A 77 5.12 -0.81 -21.89
CA PRO A 77 4.02 -0.30 -22.69
C PRO A 77 4.60 0.57 -23.81
N ALA A 78 3.99 0.55 -25.00
CA ALA A 78 4.45 1.23 -26.20
C ALA A 78 4.68 2.75 -26.02
N SER A 79 4.23 3.34 -24.92
CA SER A 79 4.32 4.75 -24.59
C SER A 79 5.52 5.14 -23.72
N CYS A 80 6.16 4.21 -23.02
CA CYS A 80 7.25 4.49 -22.08
C CYS A 80 8.60 4.07 -22.67
N ARG A 81 9.60 4.95 -22.54
CA ARG A 81 11.01 4.60 -22.86
C ARG A 81 11.66 3.98 -21.63
N LEU A 82 11.53 2.67 -21.49
CA LEU A 82 12.16 1.90 -20.43
C LEU A 82 13.49 1.33 -20.92
N SER A 83 14.55 1.55 -20.14
CA SER A 83 15.88 1.00 -20.42
C SER A 83 16.42 0.35 -19.14
N ARG A 84 17.02 -0.82 -19.27
CA ARG A 84 17.82 -1.43 -18.20
C ARG A 84 19.19 -0.78 -18.20
N VAL A 85 19.63 -0.35 -17.01
CA VAL A 85 20.85 0.43 -16.85
C VAL A 85 21.63 -0.04 -15.62
N SER A 86 22.85 0.46 -15.43
CA SER A 86 23.61 0.30 -14.20
C SER A 86 22.99 1.06 -13.03
N LEU A 87 23.34 0.69 -11.80
CA LEU A 87 22.90 1.42 -10.60
C LEU A 87 23.34 2.89 -10.65
N ALA A 88 24.56 3.16 -11.12
CA ALA A 88 25.09 4.51 -11.27
C ALA A 88 24.27 5.38 -12.22
N GLU A 89 23.85 4.84 -13.38
CA GLU A 89 23.01 5.55 -14.34
C GLU A 89 21.61 5.82 -13.78
N ALA A 90 20.99 4.83 -13.09
CA ALA A 90 19.71 5.02 -12.42
C ALA A 90 19.78 6.09 -11.33
N ALA A 91 20.85 6.08 -10.51
CA ALA A 91 21.05 7.04 -9.43
C ALA A 91 21.32 8.47 -9.95
N SER A 92 21.85 8.63 -11.16
CA SER A 92 22.16 9.95 -11.75
C SER A 92 20.92 10.71 -12.26
N CYS A 93 19.74 10.15 -12.13
CA CYS A 93 18.47 10.77 -12.55
C CYS A 93 18.02 11.89 -11.59
N PRO A 94 17.28 12.90 -12.07
CA PRO A 94 16.72 13.96 -11.22
C PRO A 94 15.68 13.47 -10.20
N LEU A 95 14.99 12.37 -10.51
CA LEU A 95 14.10 11.63 -9.61
C LEU A 95 14.57 10.19 -9.53
N VAL A 96 14.81 9.70 -8.31
CA VAL A 96 15.17 8.31 -8.04
C VAL A 96 14.10 7.68 -7.17
N VAL A 97 13.53 6.57 -7.63
CA VAL A 97 12.48 5.82 -6.93
C VAL A 97 13.07 4.50 -6.42
N LEU A 98 13.03 4.30 -5.11
CA LEU A 98 13.42 3.06 -4.45
C LEU A 98 12.19 2.14 -4.34
N ALA A 99 12.09 1.17 -5.25
CA ALA A 99 11.02 0.18 -5.30
C ALA A 99 11.53 -1.22 -4.89
N ALA A 100 12.50 -1.25 -4.00
CA ALA A 100 13.10 -2.44 -3.39
C ALA A 100 12.50 -2.70 -1.99
N PRO A 101 12.69 -3.89 -1.40
CA PRO A 101 12.29 -4.15 -0.02
C PRO A 101 12.88 -3.13 0.95
N VAL A 102 12.09 -2.68 1.93
CA VAL A 102 12.50 -1.63 2.89
C VAL A 102 13.76 -1.99 3.67
N THR A 103 14.02 -3.28 3.88
CA THR A 103 15.24 -3.78 4.51
C THR A 103 16.51 -3.48 3.73
N ALA A 104 16.41 -3.21 2.43
CA ALA A 104 17.54 -2.89 1.57
C ALA A 104 17.80 -1.37 1.48
N THR A 105 16.91 -0.51 2.01
CA THR A 105 16.96 0.94 1.81
C THR A 105 18.30 1.53 2.23
N ALA A 106 18.79 1.25 3.44
CA ALA A 106 20.06 1.77 3.93
C ALA A 106 21.26 1.37 3.04
N ALA A 107 21.30 0.11 2.60
CA ALA A 107 22.37 -0.40 1.73
C ALA A 107 22.32 0.25 0.34
N ILE A 108 21.12 0.37 -0.23
CA ILE A 108 20.92 1.03 -1.53
C ILE A 108 21.33 2.50 -1.43
N CYS A 109 20.90 3.23 -0.38
CA CYS A 109 21.26 4.64 -0.19
C CYS A 109 22.78 4.85 -0.14
N ARG A 110 23.51 4.00 0.57
CA ARG A 110 25.00 4.07 0.57
C ARG A 110 25.61 3.83 -0.80
N GLN A 111 25.07 2.89 -1.57
CA GLN A 111 25.56 2.57 -2.91
C GLN A 111 25.30 3.67 -3.93
N ILE A 112 24.13 4.33 -3.85
CA ILE A 112 23.75 5.39 -4.81
C ILE A 112 24.29 6.76 -4.45
N ALA A 113 24.62 7.03 -3.19
CA ALA A 113 25.06 8.33 -2.71
C ALA A 113 26.16 8.99 -3.56
N PRO A 114 27.20 8.27 -4.05
CA PRO A 114 28.25 8.87 -4.88
C PRO A 114 27.78 9.33 -6.27
N TRP A 115 26.62 8.85 -6.74
CA TRP A 115 26.10 9.10 -8.08
C TRP A 115 24.97 10.12 -8.13
N LEU A 116 24.44 10.49 -6.94
CA LEU A 116 23.38 11.48 -6.83
C LEU A 116 23.90 12.88 -7.13
N ARG A 117 23.07 13.68 -7.77
CA ARG A 117 23.36 15.08 -8.05
C ARG A 117 22.68 16.00 -7.04
N PRO A 118 23.28 17.17 -6.76
CA PRO A 118 22.61 18.19 -5.94
C PRO A 118 21.18 18.46 -6.43
N GLY A 119 20.22 18.46 -5.48
CA GLY A 119 18.82 18.66 -5.78
C GLY A 119 18.09 17.45 -6.38
N THR A 120 18.71 16.27 -6.53
CA THR A 120 17.98 15.04 -6.85
C THR A 120 16.90 14.79 -5.81
N LEU A 121 15.69 14.40 -6.24
CA LEU A 121 14.67 13.87 -5.33
C LEU A 121 14.79 12.35 -5.25
N VAL A 122 15.03 11.82 -4.05
CA VAL A 122 14.97 10.38 -3.78
C VAL A 122 13.70 10.07 -3.02
N VAL A 123 12.94 9.10 -3.51
CA VAL A 123 11.70 8.64 -2.86
C VAL A 123 11.72 7.12 -2.69
N ASP A 124 11.19 6.62 -1.57
CA ASP A 124 10.83 5.22 -1.41
C ASP A 124 9.33 5.02 -1.67
N VAL A 125 8.91 3.79 -1.98
CA VAL A 125 7.50 3.43 -2.21
C VAL A 125 7.06 2.24 -1.34
N GLY A 126 7.76 2.00 -0.24
CA GLY A 126 7.46 0.91 0.70
C GLY A 126 6.18 1.12 1.50
N SER A 127 5.74 0.09 2.22
CA SER A 127 4.51 0.11 3.04
C SER A 127 4.71 0.73 4.42
N VAL A 128 5.93 0.98 4.88
CA VAL A 128 6.28 1.67 6.12
C VAL A 128 7.16 2.87 5.82
N LYS A 129 7.14 3.91 6.68
CA LYS A 129 7.82 5.18 6.41
C LYS A 129 8.90 5.56 7.42
N VAL A 130 8.73 5.27 8.71
CA VAL A 130 9.69 5.69 9.74
C VAL A 130 11.10 5.18 9.44
N GLN A 131 11.25 3.87 9.26
CA GLN A 131 12.57 3.28 9.04
C GLN A 131 13.20 3.69 7.68
N PRO A 132 12.51 3.55 6.52
CA PRO A 132 13.15 3.91 5.24
C PRO A 132 13.48 5.40 5.14
N VAL A 133 12.66 6.29 5.71
CA VAL A 133 12.96 7.73 5.73
C VAL A 133 14.19 8.01 6.60
N ALA A 134 14.30 7.40 7.77
CA ALA A 134 15.48 7.53 8.63
C ALA A 134 16.74 7.01 7.91
N ASP A 135 16.64 5.87 7.22
CA ASP A 135 17.74 5.30 6.43
C ASP A 135 18.19 6.24 5.29
N MET A 136 17.24 6.86 4.59
CA MET A 136 17.54 7.86 3.56
C MET A 136 18.23 9.10 4.14
N ILE A 137 17.72 9.63 5.26
CA ILE A 137 18.32 10.80 5.94
C ILE A 137 19.78 10.50 6.34
N ALA A 138 20.03 9.33 6.91
CA ALA A 138 21.33 8.95 7.45
C ALA A 138 22.39 8.65 6.37
N ASN A 139 21.98 8.23 5.16
CA ASN A 139 22.88 7.71 4.15
C ASN A 139 22.94 8.52 2.85
N LEU A 140 22.05 9.52 2.66
CA LEU A 140 22.06 10.36 1.46
C LEU A 140 22.68 11.73 1.71
N PRO A 141 23.38 12.32 0.70
CA PRO A 141 23.96 13.66 0.81
C PRO A 141 22.96 14.72 1.25
N ALA A 142 23.43 15.77 1.92
CA ALA A 142 22.59 16.80 2.49
C ALA A 142 21.86 17.67 1.45
N ASP A 143 22.38 17.77 0.26
CA ASP A 143 21.87 18.51 -0.90
C ASP A 143 20.88 17.73 -1.77
N VAL A 144 20.54 16.50 -1.35
CA VAL A 144 19.52 15.64 -1.98
C VAL A 144 18.18 15.82 -1.26
N GLU A 145 17.10 15.97 -2.01
CA GLU A 145 15.74 16.03 -1.46
C GLU A 145 15.20 14.62 -1.17
N ILE A 146 14.41 14.47 -0.12
CA ILE A 146 13.91 13.17 0.37
C ILE A 146 12.42 13.23 0.64
N ALA A 147 11.69 12.21 0.20
CA ALA A 147 10.32 11.96 0.65
C ALA A 147 10.02 10.47 0.73
N GLY A 148 9.21 10.06 1.70
CA GLY A 148 8.55 8.78 1.71
C GLY A 148 7.26 8.83 0.88
N LEU A 149 7.02 7.86 0.04
CA LEU A 149 5.75 7.68 -0.65
C LEU A 149 5.15 6.32 -0.22
N HIS A 150 3.84 6.28 -0.04
CA HIS A 150 3.12 5.02 0.13
C HIS A 150 1.88 5.01 -0.76
N PRO A 151 1.97 4.41 -1.95
CA PRO A 151 0.80 4.04 -2.72
C PRO A 151 -0.05 3.03 -1.93
N LEU A 152 -1.27 3.42 -1.52
CA LEU A 152 -2.18 2.53 -0.80
C LEU A 152 -2.87 1.55 -1.77
N PHE A 153 -2.12 1.09 -2.75
CA PHE A 153 -2.55 0.18 -3.80
C PHE A 153 -1.38 -0.65 -4.33
N GLY A 154 -1.70 -1.82 -4.84
CA GLY A 154 -0.76 -2.71 -5.51
C GLY A 154 -1.16 -2.99 -6.96
N PRO A 155 -0.45 -3.89 -7.64
CA PRO A 155 -0.73 -4.25 -9.05
C PRO A 155 -2.16 -4.71 -9.29
N GLN A 156 -2.82 -5.30 -8.29
CA GLN A 156 -4.18 -5.82 -8.39
C GLN A 156 -5.21 -4.70 -8.33
N SER A 157 -5.12 -3.83 -7.32
CA SER A 157 -6.04 -2.71 -7.16
C SER A 157 -5.84 -1.61 -8.21
N ALA A 158 -4.69 -1.59 -8.89
CA ALA A 158 -4.37 -0.69 -9.99
C ALA A 158 -4.59 -1.30 -11.39
N ALA A 159 -5.22 -2.47 -11.47
CA ALA A 159 -5.43 -3.18 -12.75
C ALA A 159 -6.27 -2.34 -13.74
N ASP A 160 -7.29 -1.64 -13.23
CA ASP A 160 -8.21 -0.82 -14.02
C ASP A 160 -7.77 0.66 -14.16
N GLY A 161 -6.60 1.03 -13.63
CA GLY A 161 -6.06 2.38 -13.67
C GLY A 161 -5.71 2.93 -12.30
N LEU A 162 -5.26 4.20 -12.26
CA LEU A 162 -4.80 4.85 -11.03
C LEU A 162 -5.79 5.89 -10.47
N ALA A 163 -6.77 6.32 -11.25
CA ALA A 163 -7.70 7.37 -10.85
C ALA A 163 -8.51 6.98 -9.60
N GLY A 164 -8.54 7.88 -8.59
CA GLY A 164 -9.20 7.65 -7.31
C GLY A 164 -8.42 6.80 -6.32
N LEU A 165 -7.28 6.22 -6.71
CA LEU A 165 -6.41 5.51 -5.78
C LEU A 165 -5.63 6.49 -4.90
N ARG A 166 -5.32 6.07 -3.67
CA ARG A 166 -4.70 6.93 -2.66
C ARG A 166 -3.18 6.77 -2.63
N LEU A 167 -2.51 7.91 -2.46
CA LEU A 167 -1.06 7.99 -2.26
C LEU A 167 -0.78 8.85 -1.03
N VAL A 168 -0.10 8.29 -0.04
CA VAL A 168 0.44 9.08 1.08
C VAL A 168 1.82 9.58 0.68
N VAL A 169 2.07 10.85 1.00
CA VAL A 169 3.35 11.54 0.76
C VAL A 169 3.86 12.05 2.10
N CYS A 170 5.08 11.65 2.46
CA CYS A 170 5.80 12.10 3.65
C CYS A 170 6.99 12.98 3.22
N PRO A 171 6.78 14.30 2.99
CA PRO A 171 7.86 15.20 2.64
C PRO A 171 8.84 15.30 3.80
N THR A 172 10.13 15.07 3.57
CA THR A 172 11.12 15.02 4.65
C THR A 172 12.20 16.09 4.48
N ARG A 173 12.75 16.22 3.27
CA ARG A 173 13.76 17.23 2.94
C ARG A 173 13.52 17.80 1.56
N GLY A 174 13.44 19.11 1.41
CA GLY A 174 13.19 19.80 0.16
C GLY A 174 11.70 19.98 -0.17
N ARG A 175 11.41 20.46 -1.38
CA ARG A 175 10.05 20.84 -1.82
C ARG A 175 9.55 20.09 -3.05
N LYS A 176 10.41 19.33 -3.74
CA LYS A 176 10.04 18.63 -4.99
C LYS A 176 8.96 17.56 -4.75
N ALA A 177 8.88 16.99 -3.54
CA ALA A 177 7.82 16.04 -3.18
C ALA A 177 6.40 16.63 -3.35
N PHE A 178 6.19 17.89 -3.01
CA PHE A 178 4.90 18.57 -3.20
C PHE A 178 4.57 18.75 -4.70
N ARG A 179 5.59 19.08 -5.51
CA ARG A 179 5.42 19.18 -6.96
C ARG A 179 5.12 17.82 -7.58
N LEU A 180 5.82 16.77 -7.14
CA LEU A 180 5.55 15.40 -7.58
C LEU A 180 4.13 14.96 -7.22
N ALA A 181 3.67 15.21 -5.98
CA ALA A 181 2.31 14.90 -5.54
C ALA A 181 1.26 15.62 -6.41
N ALA A 182 1.45 16.91 -6.67
CA ALA A 182 0.55 17.68 -7.53
C ALA A 182 0.49 17.13 -8.97
N LEU A 183 1.63 16.71 -9.53
CA LEU A 183 1.70 16.08 -10.85
C LEU A 183 1.01 14.70 -10.88
N LEU A 184 1.21 13.88 -9.85
CA LEU A 184 0.58 12.57 -9.74
C LEU A 184 -0.94 12.71 -9.59
N LYS A 185 -1.39 13.70 -8.80
CA LYS A 185 -2.82 14.02 -8.67
C LYS A 185 -3.41 14.50 -10.01
N ALA A 186 -2.80 15.48 -10.64
CA ALA A 186 -3.32 16.08 -11.88
C ALA A 186 -3.23 15.14 -13.08
N GLY A 187 -2.15 14.34 -13.16
CA GLY A 187 -1.87 13.51 -14.34
C GLY A 187 -2.52 12.13 -14.29
N PHE A 188 -2.68 11.56 -13.09
CA PHE A 188 -3.20 10.19 -12.91
C PHE A 188 -4.50 10.14 -12.12
N GLY A 189 -4.99 11.27 -11.60
CA GLY A 189 -6.18 11.31 -10.76
C GLY A 189 -5.98 10.67 -9.38
N LEU A 190 -4.73 10.55 -8.90
CA LEU A 190 -4.46 10.03 -7.57
C LEU A 190 -4.96 10.98 -6.49
N GLU A 191 -5.50 10.42 -5.41
CA GLU A 191 -5.82 11.14 -4.18
C GLU A 191 -4.57 11.22 -3.29
N THR A 192 -3.94 12.39 -3.22
CA THR A 192 -2.73 12.57 -2.43
C THR A 192 -3.02 13.08 -1.03
N GLN A 193 -2.43 12.43 -0.01
CA GLN A 193 -2.48 12.83 1.39
C GLN A 193 -1.07 13.10 1.89
N PHE A 194 -0.91 14.12 2.76
CA PHE A 194 0.38 14.42 3.37
C PHE A 194 0.36 14.01 4.84
N ALA A 195 1.44 13.36 5.28
CA ALA A 195 1.61 12.93 6.66
C ALA A 195 3.09 13.01 7.07
N THR A 196 3.38 12.99 8.37
CA THR A 196 4.72 12.65 8.85
C THR A 196 4.94 11.14 8.72
N PRO A 197 6.19 10.65 8.67
CA PRO A 197 6.47 9.21 8.71
C PRO A 197 5.85 8.51 9.92
N GLU A 198 5.87 9.15 11.08
CA GLU A 198 5.34 8.65 12.33
C GLU A 198 3.81 8.55 12.32
N ASP A 199 3.12 9.58 11.86
CA ASP A 199 1.65 9.58 11.76
C ASP A 199 1.18 8.54 10.74
N HIS A 200 1.89 8.45 9.60
CA HIS A 200 1.65 7.41 8.61
C HIS A 200 1.75 6.01 9.23
N ASP A 201 2.88 5.69 9.86
CA ASP A 201 3.11 4.35 10.39
C ASP A 201 2.17 4.02 11.55
N ARG A 202 1.79 5.02 12.37
CA ARG A 202 0.79 4.84 13.44
C ARG A 202 -0.59 4.50 12.88
N GLU A 203 -1.03 5.17 11.83
CA GLU A 203 -2.30 4.86 11.15
C GLU A 203 -2.24 3.51 10.44
N MET A 204 -1.16 3.23 9.74
CA MET A 204 -0.97 1.98 9.01
C MET A 204 -0.79 0.76 9.93
N ALA A 205 -0.34 0.93 11.16
CA ALA A 205 -0.31 -0.14 12.15
C ALA A 205 -1.71 -0.74 12.38
N MET A 206 -2.74 0.10 12.44
CA MET A 206 -4.13 -0.36 12.52
C MET A 206 -4.63 -0.84 11.15
N VAL A 207 -4.56 0.01 10.13
CA VAL A 207 -5.19 -0.25 8.82
C VAL A 207 -4.59 -1.49 8.16
N GLN A 208 -3.26 -1.50 7.95
CA GLN A 208 -2.59 -2.63 7.30
C GLN A 208 -2.29 -3.77 8.28
N GLY A 209 -1.88 -3.45 9.52
CA GLY A 209 -1.56 -4.46 10.51
C GLY A 209 -2.74 -5.40 10.75
N VAL A 210 -3.92 -4.87 11.05
CA VAL A 210 -5.13 -5.70 11.28
C VAL A 210 -5.55 -6.42 10.00
N THR A 211 -5.57 -5.72 8.85
CA THR A 211 -5.97 -6.34 7.58
C THR A 211 -5.11 -7.55 7.24
N HIS A 212 -3.78 -7.42 7.38
CA HIS A 212 -2.85 -8.52 7.06
C HIS A 212 -2.92 -9.66 8.08
N MET A 213 -3.13 -9.37 9.38
CA MET A 213 -3.36 -10.41 10.40
C MET A 213 -4.63 -11.20 10.13
N VAL A 214 -5.76 -10.51 9.89
CA VAL A 214 -7.03 -11.16 9.58
C VAL A 214 -6.91 -12.00 8.32
N ALA A 215 -6.31 -11.47 7.25
CA ALA A 215 -6.13 -12.20 6.01
C ALA A 215 -5.27 -13.47 6.19
N ARG A 216 -4.18 -13.39 6.97
CA ARG A 216 -3.33 -14.55 7.29
C ARG A 216 -4.06 -15.59 8.11
N LEU A 217 -4.82 -15.17 9.13
CA LEU A 217 -5.60 -16.09 9.97
C LEU A 217 -6.70 -16.78 9.16
N VAL A 218 -7.46 -16.03 8.37
CA VAL A 218 -8.52 -16.61 7.52
C VAL A 218 -7.91 -17.55 6.48
N ALA A 219 -6.79 -17.16 5.84
CA ALA A 219 -6.10 -18.00 4.87
C ALA A 219 -5.50 -19.29 5.47
N SER A 220 -5.31 -19.36 6.80
CA SER A 220 -4.85 -20.59 7.48
C SER A 220 -5.99 -21.55 7.84
N LEU A 221 -7.24 -21.11 7.71
CA LEU A 221 -8.39 -21.98 7.91
C LEU A 221 -8.55 -22.91 6.70
N ASP A 222 -9.13 -24.10 6.95
CA ASP A 222 -9.45 -25.04 5.87
C ASP A 222 -10.55 -24.49 4.97
N GLU A 223 -10.16 -23.91 3.83
CA GLU A 223 -11.08 -23.33 2.85
C GLU A 223 -11.74 -24.45 2.02
N ARG A 224 -13.04 -24.61 2.19
CA ARG A 224 -13.82 -25.49 1.36
C ARG A 224 -14.68 -24.71 0.38
N PRO A 225 -14.82 -25.17 -0.87
CA PRO A 225 -15.76 -24.56 -1.80
C PRO A 225 -17.15 -24.50 -1.20
N THR A 226 -17.78 -23.32 -1.18
CA THR A 226 -19.13 -23.15 -0.66
C THR A 226 -20.06 -22.60 -1.73
N ARG A 227 -21.30 -23.15 -1.78
CA ARG A 227 -22.38 -22.65 -2.62
C ARG A 227 -23.26 -21.63 -1.89
N MET A 228 -23.06 -21.49 -0.57
CA MET A 228 -23.90 -20.68 0.32
C MET A 228 -23.11 -19.49 0.92
N ALA A 229 -22.29 -18.85 0.11
CA ALA A 229 -21.53 -17.68 0.54
C ALA A 229 -22.46 -16.48 0.75
N THR A 230 -22.41 -15.85 1.92
CA THR A 230 -23.03 -14.55 2.15
C THR A 230 -22.23 -13.45 1.46
N ARG A 231 -22.83 -12.28 1.21
CA ARG A 231 -22.10 -11.11 0.67
C ARG A 231 -20.95 -10.69 1.54
N SER A 232 -21.10 -10.70 2.88
CA SER A 232 -20.03 -10.35 3.83
C SER A 232 -18.85 -11.33 3.75
N TYR A 233 -19.13 -12.63 3.62
CA TYR A 233 -18.09 -13.63 3.42
C TYR A 233 -17.35 -13.41 2.09
N ALA A 234 -18.06 -13.15 1.01
CA ALA A 234 -17.45 -12.88 -0.29
C ALA A 234 -16.53 -11.65 -0.27
N LEU A 235 -16.93 -10.56 0.42
CA LEU A 235 -16.10 -9.35 0.59
C LEU A 235 -14.86 -9.65 1.44
N LEU A 236 -15.00 -10.42 2.52
CA LEU A 236 -13.87 -10.86 3.34
C LEU A 236 -12.87 -11.67 2.51
N MET A 237 -13.35 -12.63 1.71
CA MET A 237 -12.48 -13.46 0.86
C MET A 237 -11.80 -12.65 -0.25
N GLN A 238 -12.46 -11.63 -0.81
CA GLN A 238 -11.81 -10.70 -1.73
C GLN A 238 -10.63 -9.95 -1.07
N ALA A 239 -10.81 -9.48 0.17
CA ALA A 239 -9.74 -8.83 0.92
C ALA A 239 -8.59 -9.81 1.24
N VAL A 240 -8.91 -11.04 1.64
CA VAL A 240 -7.93 -12.12 1.86
C VAL A 240 -7.13 -12.41 0.59
N ASP A 241 -7.81 -12.54 -0.54
CA ASP A 241 -7.17 -12.82 -1.83
C ASP A 241 -6.22 -11.71 -2.30
N MET A 242 -6.53 -10.45 -2.02
CA MET A 242 -5.62 -9.34 -2.30
C MET A 242 -4.31 -9.47 -1.50
N VAL A 243 -4.42 -9.73 -0.19
CA VAL A 243 -3.25 -9.86 0.69
C VAL A 243 -2.43 -11.12 0.38
N ARG A 244 -3.07 -12.25 0.05
CA ARG A 244 -2.38 -13.51 -0.30
C ARG A 244 -1.47 -13.40 -1.51
N ARG A 245 -1.76 -12.48 -2.42
CA ARG A 245 -0.97 -12.25 -3.63
C ARG A 245 0.16 -11.25 -3.42
N ASP A 246 0.24 -10.60 -2.26
CA ASP A 246 1.34 -9.70 -1.94
C ASP A 246 2.65 -10.49 -1.76
N ASN A 247 3.76 -9.84 -2.10
CA ASN A 247 5.07 -10.41 -1.82
C ASN A 247 5.24 -10.58 -0.30
N PRO A 248 5.76 -11.72 0.19
CA PRO A 248 6.00 -11.94 1.62
C PRO A 248 6.75 -10.80 2.32
N ALA A 249 7.68 -10.13 1.63
CA ALA A 249 8.40 -8.97 2.16
C ALA A 249 7.48 -7.78 2.49
N VAL A 250 6.30 -7.66 1.87
CA VAL A 250 5.30 -6.63 2.22
C VAL A 250 4.71 -6.93 3.58
N PHE A 251 4.33 -8.18 3.83
CA PHE A 251 3.85 -8.60 5.14
C PHE A 251 4.89 -8.37 6.23
N ASP A 252 6.15 -8.77 5.98
CA ASP A 252 7.24 -8.60 6.95
C ASP A 252 7.50 -7.11 7.24
N ALA A 253 7.40 -6.25 6.23
CA ALA A 253 7.51 -4.82 6.44
C ALA A 253 6.40 -4.29 7.35
N ILE A 254 5.14 -4.64 7.08
CA ILE A 254 3.98 -4.19 7.84
C ILE A 254 3.98 -4.76 9.26
N ALA A 255 4.21 -6.07 9.41
CA ALA A 255 4.04 -6.79 10.66
C ALA A 255 5.25 -6.71 11.61
N LEU A 256 6.46 -6.39 11.09
CA LEU A 256 7.70 -6.46 11.85
C LEU A 256 8.52 -5.15 11.83
N ARG A 257 8.28 -4.25 10.84
CA ARG A 257 9.08 -3.03 10.66
C ARG A 257 8.34 -1.75 10.96
N ASN A 258 7.01 -1.79 11.07
CA ASN A 258 6.25 -0.66 11.58
C ASN A 258 6.46 -0.56 13.10
N PRO A 259 7.01 0.55 13.65
CA PRO A 259 7.33 0.65 15.08
C PRO A 259 6.10 0.66 15.99
N PHE A 260 4.91 0.88 15.43
CA PHE A 260 3.65 0.97 16.19
C PHE A 260 2.79 -0.30 16.11
N VAL A 261 3.20 -1.29 15.31
CA VAL A 261 2.35 -2.46 15.03
C VAL A 261 2.25 -3.42 16.21
N ALA A 262 3.29 -3.55 17.04
CA ALA A 262 3.32 -4.51 18.14
C ALA A 262 2.14 -4.32 19.11
N GLY A 263 1.86 -3.08 19.52
CA GLY A 263 0.72 -2.80 20.39
C GLY A 263 -0.64 -3.10 19.75
N VAL A 264 -0.77 -2.93 18.43
CA VAL A 264 -1.99 -3.30 17.70
C VAL A 264 -2.13 -4.82 17.62
N GLN A 265 -1.03 -5.55 17.44
CA GLN A 265 -1.01 -7.01 17.43
C GLN A 265 -1.44 -7.58 18.79
N GLU A 266 -0.91 -7.04 19.89
CA GLU A 266 -1.30 -7.43 21.24
C GLU A 266 -2.80 -7.22 21.46
N GLN A 267 -3.32 -6.03 21.19
CA GLN A 267 -4.75 -5.73 21.32
C GLN A 267 -5.62 -6.66 20.48
N PHE A 268 -5.19 -6.97 19.25
CA PHE A 268 -5.91 -7.87 18.36
C PHE A 268 -6.01 -9.30 18.96
N PHE A 269 -4.89 -9.86 19.43
CA PHE A 269 -4.88 -11.21 20.01
C PHE A 269 -5.56 -11.28 21.36
N GLU A 270 -5.49 -10.24 22.17
CA GLU A 270 -6.26 -10.13 23.42
C GLU A 270 -7.77 -10.14 23.14
N ALA A 271 -8.24 -9.33 22.18
CA ALA A 271 -9.64 -9.30 21.77
C ALA A 271 -10.11 -10.65 21.22
N ALA A 272 -9.30 -11.30 20.39
CA ALA A 272 -9.59 -12.63 19.86
C ALA A 272 -9.65 -13.68 21.00
N GLY A 273 -8.76 -13.60 21.98
CA GLY A 273 -8.76 -14.44 23.17
C GLY A 273 -9.99 -14.22 24.06
N ALA A 274 -10.39 -12.97 24.25
CA ALA A 274 -11.61 -12.62 24.98
C ALA A 274 -12.87 -13.18 24.32
N LEU A 275 -12.98 -13.02 23.00
CA LEU A 275 -14.09 -13.60 22.23
C LEU A 275 -14.13 -15.12 22.36
N ARG A 276 -12.98 -15.80 22.30
CA ARG A 276 -12.90 -17.25 22.47
C ARG A 276 -13.44 -17.67 23.85
N ARG A 277 -13.06 -16.95 24.92
CA ARG A 277 -13.55 -17.23 26.30
C ARG A 277 -15.05 -17.01 26.42
N ASP A 278 -15.57 -15.91 25.90
CA ASP A 278 -17.01 -15.60 25.91
C ASP A 278 -17.82 -16.69 25.21
N LEU A 279 -17.39 -17.11 24.01
CA LEU A 279 -18.06 -18.19 23.28
C LEU A 279 -18.03 -19.52 24.02
N ALA A 280 -16.92 -19.84 24.72
CA ALA A 280 -16.82 -21.04 25.52
C ALA A 280 -17.80 -21.00 26.72
N ALA A 281 -17.87 -19.87 27.42
CA ALA A 281 -18.80 -19.68 28.57
C ALA A 281 -20.26 -19.80 28.12
N ARG A 282 -20.62 -19.19 26.99
CA ARG A 282 -22.01 -19.28 26.43
C ARG A 282 -22.36 -20.70 26.03
N ARG A 283 -21.43 -21.47 25.46
CA ARG A 283 -21.65 -22.89 25.12
C ARG A 283 -21.88 -23.71 26.35
N ALA A 284 -21.09 -23.55 27.43
CA ALA A 284 -21.28 -24.23 28.68
C ALA A 284 -22.68 -23.95 29.27
N ALA A 285 -23.10 -22.66 29.30
CA ALA A 285 -24.43 -22.29 29.79
C ALA A 285 -25.58 -22.89 28.97
N MET A 286 -25.38 -23.14 27.65
CA MET A 286 -26.40 -23.81 26.81
C MET A 286 -26.51 -25.32 27.08
N THR A 287 -25.42 -25.97 27.52
CA THR A 287 -25.44 -27.41 27.84
C THR A 287 -26.02 -27.69 29.22
N ASP A 288 -25.99 -26.71 30.14
CA ASP A 288 -26.53 -26.83 31.49
C ASP A 288 -28.06 -26.60 31.57
N VAL A 289 -28.73 -26.27 30.47
CA VAL A 289 -30.18 -26.22 30.37
C VAL A 289 -30.70 -27.64 30.13
N GLU A 290 -31.08 -28.35 31.23
CA GLU A 290 -31.80 -29.62 31.13
C GLU A 290 -33.04 -29.46 30.24
N PRO A 291 -33.33 -30.42 29.32
CA PRO A 291 -34.57 -30.39 28.56
C PRO A 291 -35.76 -30.49 29.51
N GLN A 292 -36.54 -29.42 29.59
CA GLN A 292 -37.83 -29.51 30.30
C GLN A 292 -38.63 -30.65 29.67
N PRO A 293 -39.13 -31.62 30.46
CA PRO A 293 -39.96 -32.70 29.96
C PRO A 293 -41.19 -32.07 29.29
N CYS A 294 -41.39 -32.37 28.03
CA CYS A 294 -42.64 -32.04 27.32
C CYS A 294 -43.82 -32.61 28.19
N ALA A 295 -44.57 -31.72 28.84
CA ALA A 295 -45.85 -32.12 29.46
C ALA A 295 -46.72 -32.68 28.33
N ALA A 296 -46.90 -33.99 28.34
CA ALA A 296 -47.83 -34.68 27.46
C ALA A 296 -49.23 -34.14 27.78
N ALA A 297 -49.75 -33.28 26.92
CA ALA A 297 -51.20 -32.96 26.93
C ALA A 297 -51.92 -34.11 26.24
N PHE A 298 -52.64 -34.86 27.03
CA PHE A 298 -53.68 -35.77 26.55
C PHE A 298 -54.96 -35.00 26.19
#